data_049cacf152a082ce299535ffba316f6a
#
_entry.id   049cacf152a082ce299535ffba316f6a
#
_cell.length_a   1.000
_cell.length_b   1.000
_cell.length_c   1.000
_cell.angle_alpha   90.00
_cell.angle_beta   90.00
_cell.angle_gamma   90.00
#
_symmetry.space_group_name_H-M   'P 1'
#
loop_
_entity.id
_entity.type
_entity.pdbx_description
1 polymer ?
#
loop_
_entity_poly.entity_id
_entity_poly.type
_entity_poly.pdbx_seq_one_letter_code
_entity_poly.pdbx_strand_id
1 'polypeptide(L)'
;MRRWRIEDSAELYNINGWGLKYFSINDKGHVAVTPREGNASVDLKELMDELQVRDVTSPVLVRFPDILDNRIEKISKCFEQAAEEYGYTAQNFIIYPIKVNQMRPVVEEIIGHGKKFNLGLEAGSKPELHAVIAVNTDSDSLIICNGYKDESYIELALLAQKMGKRIFL
;
A
#
# COMPACT_ATOMS: atom_id res chain seq x y z
N MET A 1 20.07 -23.17 32.86
CA MET A 1 19.56 -22.22 31.84
C MET A 1 18.67 -22.98 30.89
N ARG A 2 17.46 -22.43 30.59
CA ARG A 2 16.58 -22.98 29.56
C ARG A 2 17.25 -22.82 28.19
N ARG A 3 17.19 -23.84 27.32
CA ARG A 3 17.68 -23.74 25.95
C ARG A 3 16.79 -22.79 25.15
N TRP A 4 17.39 -21.88 24.35
CA TRP A 4 16.67 -20.98 23.45
C TRP A 4 15.84 -21.76 22.42
N ARG A 5 14.63 -21.29 22.14
CA ARG A 5 13.70 -21.86 21.16
C ARG A 5 13.22 -20.78 20.19
N ILE A 6 12.66 -21.20 19.07
CA ILE A 6 12.16 -20.30 18.00
C ILE A 6 11.07 -19.36 18.54
N GLU A 7 10.20 -19.85 19.42
CA GLU A 7 9.14 -19.08 20.06
C GLU A 7 9.71 -17.91 20.90
N ASP A 8 10.86 -18.14 21.52
CA ASP A 8 11.53 -17.10 22.31
C ASP A 8 11.98 -15.92 21.42
N SER A 9 12.35 -16.22 20.15
CA SER A 9 12.69 -15.19 19.15
C SER A 9 11.43 -14.43 18.70
N ALA A 10 10.33 -15.13 18.43
CA ALA A 10 9.08 -14.51 18.03
C ALA A 10 8.55 -13.54 19.10
N GLU A 11 8.67 -13.92 20.38
CA GLU A 11 8.31 -13.09 21.51
C GLU A 11 9.26 -11.90 21.68
N LEU A 12 10.60 -12.15 21.68
CA LEU A 12 11.61 -11.11 21.87
C LEU A 12 11.50 -9.99 20.83
N TYR A 13 11.30 -10.34 19.56
CA TYR A 13 11.19 -9.39 18.46
C TYR A 13 9.74 -8.94 18.21
N ASN A 14 8.79 -9.38 19.03
CA ASN A 14 7.37 -9.05 18.92
C ASN A 14 6.81 -9.25 17.49
N ILE A 15 7.19 -10.33 16.83
CA ILE A 15 6.81 -10.60 15.43
C ILE A 15 5.29 -10.61 15.27
N ASN A 16 4.55 -11.19 16.21
CA ASN A 16 3.09 -11.25 16.17
C ASN A 16 2.43 -9.87 16.30
N GLY A 17 3.09 -8.91 16.98
CA GLY A 17 2.57 -7.55 17.17
C GLY A 17 2.67 -6.69 15.91
N TRP A 18 3.86 -6.61 15.30
CA TRP A 18 4.06 -5.79 14.11
C TRP A 18 3.81 -6.53 12.79
N GLY A 19 4.00 -7.85 12.78
CA GLY A 19 3.91 -8.67 11.57
C GLY A 19 2.49 -8.84 11.02
N LEU A 20 1.45 -8.56 11.81
CA LEU A 20 0.02 -8.59 11.41
C LEU A 20 -0.39 -9.86 10.64
N LYS A 21 0.18 -11.01 10.98
CA LYS A 21 0.04 -12.31 10.30
C LYS A 21 0.73 -12.40 8.92
N TYR A 22 1.33 -11.32 8.41
CA TYR A 22 2.12 -11.39 7.18
C TYR A 22 3.52 -11.92 7.42
N PHE A 23 4.06 -11.68 8.62
CA PHE A 23 5.40 -12.12 9.01
C PHE A 23 5.33 -13.14 10.13
N SER A 24 6.16 -14.17 10.03
CA SER A 24 6.30 -15.23 11.03
C SER A 24 7.76 -15.68 11.12
N ILE A 25 8.07 -16.53 12.10
CA ILE A 25 9.33 -17.27 12.13
C ILE A 25 8.99 -18.73 11.82
N ASN A 26 9.64 -19.31 10.81
CA ASN A 26 9.43 -20.70 10.40
C ASN A 26 10.22 -21.69 11.27
N ASP A 27 10.04 -22.98 11.01
CA ASP A 27 10.70 -24.07 11.78
C ASP A 27 12.23 -24.09 11.66
N LYS A 28 12.79 -23.36 10.67
CA LYS A 28 14.24 -23.17 10.52
C LYS A 28 14.77 -21.98 11.35
N GLY A 29 13.87 -21.20 11.98
CA GLY A 29 14.21 -19.98 12.69
C GLY A 29 14.40 -18.77 11.77
N HIS A 30 13.98 -18.85 10.51
CA HIS A 30 14.05 -17.76 9.55
C HIS A 30 12.75 -16.94 9.55
N VAL A 31 12.85 -15.65 9.21
CA VAL A 31 11.67 -14.82 8.97
C VAL A 31 11.03 -15.26 7.66
N ALA A 32 9.75 -15.57 7.73
CA ALA A 32 8.93 -15.95 6.59
C ALA A 32 7.83 -14.92 6.35
N VAL A 33 7.50 -14.69 5.09
CA VAL A 33 6.45 -13.75 4.67
C VAL A 33 5.35 -14.51 3.94
N THR A 34 4.11 -14.36 4.43
CA THR A 34 2.90 -14.92 3.82
C THR A 34 1.99 -13.75 3.44
N PRO A 35 2.06 -13.22 2.20
CA PRO A 35 1.37 -11.99 1.81
C PRO A 35 -0.16 -12.08 1.88
N ARG A 36 -0.71 -13.28 1.67
CA ARG A 36 -2.14 -13.58 1.78
C ARG A 36 -2.33 -14.91 2.48
N GLU A 37 -3.38 -15.02 3.28
CA GLU A 37 -3.76 -16.28 3.92
C GLU A 37 -4.03 -17.36 2.85
N GLY A 38 -3.40 -18.54 3.01
CA GLY A 38 -3.47 -19.63 2.03
C GLY A 38 -2.45 -19.57 0.88
N ASN A 39 -1.67 -18.49 0.75
CA ASN A 39 -0.57 -18.41 -0.22
C ASN A 39 0.69 -19.12 0.28
N ALA A 40 1.60 -19.40 -0.67
CA ALA A 40 2.94 -19.87 -0.33
C ALA A 40 3.68 -18.85 0.52
N SER A 41 4.41 -19.34 1.52
CA SER A 41 5.28 -18.53 2.35
C SER A 41 6.65 -18.39 1.70
N VAL A 42 7.21 -17.19 1.76
CA VAL A 42 8.56 -16.86 1.27
C VAL A 42 9.51 -16.80 2.46
N ASP A 43 10.51 -17.69 2.49
CA ASP A 43 11.61 -17.65 3.46
C ASP A 43 12.61 -16.56 3.04
N LEU A 44 12.74 -15.52 3.88
CA LEU A 44 13.61 -14.38 3.53
C LEU A 44 15.10 -14.75 3.53
N LYS A 45 15.51 -15.71 4.34
CA LYS A 45 16.92 -16.17 4.34
C LYS A 45 17.23 -16.91 3.05
N GLU A 46 16.37 -17.82 2.63
CA GLU A 46 16.54 -18.56 1.37
C GLU A 46 16.51 -17.59 0.17
N LEU A 47 15.60 -16.62 0.17
CA LEU A 47 15.57 -15.57 -0.85
C LEU A 47 16.89 -14.81 -0.95
N MET A 48 17.46 -14.41 0.19
CA MET A 48 18.75 -13.70 0.21
C MET A 48 19.89 -14.57 -0.29
N ASP A 49 19.92 -15.88 0.05
CA ASP A 49 20.91 -16.80 -0.44
C ASP A 49 20.82 -16.98 -1.97
N GLU A 50 19.62 -17.09 -2.51
CA GLU A 50 19.39 -17.15 -3.97
C GLU A 50 19.83 -15.86 -4.69
N LEU A 51 19.60 -14.69 -4.08
CA LEU A 51 20.04 -13.41 -4.65
C LEU A 51 21.56 -13.31 -4.68
N GLN A 52 22.24 -13.79 -3.64
CA GLN A 52 23.72 -13.83 -3.62
C GLN A 52 24.30 -14.72 -4.72
N VAL A 53 23.67 -15.86 -5.00
CA VAL A 53 24.07 -16.73 -6.13
C VAL A 53 23.94 -16.02 -7.49
N ARG A 54 23.07 -15.00 -7.57
CA ARG A 54 22.86 -14.16 -8.76
C ARG A 54 23.66 -12.85 -8.73
N ASP A 55 24.68 -12.76 -7.89
CA ASP A 55 25.53 -11.57 -7.68
C ASP A 55 24.77 -10.31 -7.19
N VAL A 56 23.57 -10.49 -6.61
CA VAL A 56 22.86 -9.40 -5.95
C VAL A 56 23.24 -9.36 -4.48
N THR A 57 23.98 -8.33 -4.08
CA THR A 57 24.51 -8.16 -2.72
C THR A 57 23.67 -7.21 -1.87
N SER A 58 23.72 -7.41 -0.54
CA SER A 58 23.10 -6.48 0.42
C SER A 58 23.76 -5.08 0.40
N PRO A 59 22.98 -4.00 0.65
CA PRO A 59 21.59 -4.00 1.10
C PRO A 59 20.58 -4.21 -0.04
N VAL A 60 19.50 -4.95 0.23
CA VAL A 60 18.42 -5.24 -0.73
C VAL A 60 17.09 -4.79 -0.13
N LEU A 61 16.28 -4.10 -0.93
CA LEU A 61 14.90 -3.75 -0.58
C LEU A 61 13.92 -4.73 -1.23
N VAL A 62 13.32 -5.58 -0.41
CA VAL A 62 12.30 -6.53 -0.84
C VAL A 62 10.91 -5.94 -0.61
N ARG A 63 10.03 -6.03 -1.60
CA ARG A 63 8.63 -5.60 -1.51
C ARG A 63 7.69 -6.75 -1.84
N PHE A 64 6.58 -6.77 -1.13
CA PHE A 64 5.49 -7.72 -1.33
C PHE A 64 4.21 -6.95 -1.68
N PRO A 65 3.94 -6.64 -2.96
CA PRO A 65 2.75 -5.90 -3.39
C PRO A 65 1.44 -6.51 -2.89
N ASP A 66 1.35 -7.83 -2.86
CA ASP A 66 0.18 -8.56 -2.34
C ASP A 66 -0.23 -8.15 -0.91
N ILE A 67 0.70 -7.66 -0.09
CA ILE A 67 0.37 -7.12 1.25
C ILE A 67 -0.42 -5.82 1.11
N LEU A 68 0.00 -4.92 0.20
CA LEU A 68 -0.74 -3.68 -0.08
C LEU A 68 -2.15 -4.00 -0.58
N ASP A 69 -2.25 -4.90 -1.54
CA ASP A 69 -3.51 -5.37 -2.11
C ASP A 69 -4.44 -5.91 -1.04
N ASN A 70 -3.93 -6.80 -0.18
CA ASN A 70 -4.72 -7.39 0.90
C ASN A 70 -5.17 -6.33 1.92
N ARG A 71 -4.35 -5.30 2.17
CA ARG A 71 -4.73 -4.19 3.07
C ARG A 71 -5.82 -3.32 2.48
N ILE A 72 -5.74 -2.98 1.19
CA ILE A 72 -6.79 -2.23 0.47
C ILE A 72 -8.11 -3.00 0.52
N GLU A 73 -8.08 -4.30 0.19
CA GLU A 73 -9.26 -5.16 0.24
C GLU A 73 -9.89 -5.21 1.65
N LYS A 74 -9.08 -5.36 2.69
CA LYS A 74 -9.58 -5.39 4.07
C LYS A 74 -10.24 -4.08 4.48
N ILE A 75 -9.62 -2.94 4.13
CA ILE A 75 -10.19 -1.64 4.44
C ILE A 75 -11.53 -1.46 3.70
N SER A 76 -11.59 -1.76 2.39
CA SER A 76 -12.82 -1.66 1.61
C SER A 76 -13.94 -2.52 2.21
N LYS A 77 -13.65 -3.78 2.50
CA LYS A 77 -14.63 -4.70 3.08
C LYS A 77 -15.18 -4.23 4.44
N CYS A 78 -14.32 -3.62 5.28
CA CYS A 78 -14.80 -3.07 6.55
C CYS A 78 -15.82 -1.93 6.34
N PHE A 79 -15.56 -1.05 5.37
CA PHE A 79 -16.51 0.02 5.04
C PHE A 79 -17.77 -0.51 4.35
N GLU A 80 -17.66 -1.49 3.46
CA GLU A 80 -18.79 -2.15 2.82
C GLU A 80 -19.71 -2.82 3.84
N GLN A 81 -19.14 -3.57 4.79
CA GLN A 81 -19.89 -4.21 5.86
C GLN A 81 -20.60 -3.18 6.76
N ALA A 82 -19.90 -2.11 7.15
CA ALA A 82 -20.51 -1.05 7.94
C ALA A 82 -21.63 -0.33 7.17
N ALA A 83 -21.45 -0.06 5.88
CA ALA A 83 -22.47 0.54 5.05
C ALA A 83 -23.72 -0.33 4.96
N GLU A 84 -23.56 -1.64 4.78
CA GLU A 84 -24.66 -2.60 4.78
C GLU A 84 -25.38 -2.63 6.14
N GLU A 85 -24.63 -2.72 7.25
CA GLU A 85 -25.16 -2.79 8.62
C GLU A 85 -26.01 -1.55 8.96
N TYR A 86 -25.55 -0.36 8.53
CA TYR A 86 -26.24 0.92 8.82
C TYR A 86 -27.18 1.39 7.70
N GLY A 87 -27.39 0.61 6.65
CA GLY A 87 -28.23 1.00 5.51
C GLY A 87 -27.72 2.20 4.74
N TYR A 88 -26.39 2.42 4.72
CA TYR A 88 -25.77 3.53 3.99
C TYR A 88 -25.64 3.19 2.51
N THR A 89 -26.25 3.99 1.65
CA THR A 89 -26.38 3.70 0.21
C THR A 89 -25.45 4.50 -0.69
N ALA A 90 -24.73 5.50 -0.14
CA ALA A 90 -23.80 6.29 -0.93
C ALA A 90 -22.48 5.53 -1.19
N GLN A 91 -21.85 5.88 -2.30
CA GLN A 91 -20.57 5.28 -2.69
C GLN A 91 -19.44 5.68 -1.74
N ASN A 92 -18.64 4.71 -1.33
CA ASN A 92 -17.44 4.92 -0.54
C ASN A 92 -16.21 5.05 -1.46
N PHE A 93 -15.29 5.94 -1.11
CA PHE A 93 -14.02 6.15 -1.81
C PHE A 93 -12.86 6.06 -0.83
N ILE A 94 -11.87 5.25 -1.15
CA ILE A 94 -10.61 5.20 -0.42
C ILE A 94 -9.65 6.19 -1.07
N ILE A 95 -9.06 7.09 -0.30
CA ILE A 95 -8.11 8.08 -0.81
C ILE A 95 -6.73 7.83 -0.21
N TYR A 96 -5.74 7.62 -1.07
CA TYR A 96 -4.35 7.42 -0.66
C TYR A 96 -3.54 8.72 -0.78
N PRO A 97 -3.03 9.27 0.33
CA PRO A 97 -2.15 10.45 0.28
C PRO A 97 -0.76 10.04 -0.21
N ILE A 98 -0.31 10.56 -1.36
CA ILE A 98 0.98 10.15 -1.93
C ILE A 98 2.18 10.53 -1.06
N LYS A 99 2.06 11.54 -0.20
CA LYS A 99 3.12 11.94 0.74
C LYS A 99 3.56 10.82 1.69
N VAL A 100 2.72 9.81 1.94
CA VAL A 100 3.03 8.68 2.81
C VAL A 100 4.15 7.82 2.21
N ASN A 101 4.04 7.50 0.92
CA ASN A 101 5.09 6.87 0.14
C ASN A 101 4.92 7.23 -1.34
N GLN A 102 5.78 8.12 -1.85
CA GLN A 102 5.72 8.65 -3.23
C GLN A 102 6.42 7.76 -4.25
N MET A 103 6.96 6.62 -3.85
CA MET A 103 7.68 5.74 -4.78
C MET A 103 6.73 5.27 -5.88
N ARG A 104 7.08 5.56 -7.12
CA ARG A 104 6.25 5.28 -8.29
C ARG A 104 5.72 3.83 -8.32
N PRO A 105 6.54 2.77 -8.10
CA PRO A 105 6.03 1.40 -8.11
C PRO A 105 4.98 1.13 -7.02
N VAL A 106 5.08 1.80 -5.87
CA VAL A 106 4.10 1.65 -4.77
C VAL A 106 2.79 2.33 -5.13
N VAL A 107 2.86 3.56 -5.68
CA VAL A 107 1.66 4.31 -6.07
C VAL A 107 0.94 3.62 -7.24
N GLU A 108 1.68 3.14 -8.24
CA GLU A 108 1.11 2.39 -9.38
C GLU A 108 0.41 1.11 -8.93
N GLU A 109 0.98 0.37 -7.98
CA GLU A 109 0.35 -0.82 -7.40
C GLU A 109 -0.94 -0.47 -6.66
N ILE A 110 -0.90 0.56 -5.80
CA ILE A 110 -2.08 1.02 -5.04
C ILE A 110 -3.21 1.44 -5.97
N ILE A 111 -2.92 2.19 -7.05
CA ILE A 111 -3.94 2.61 -8.02
C ILE A 111 -4.45 1.40 -8.81
N GLY A 112 -3.55 0.58 -9.33
CA GLY A 112 -3.90 -0.56 -10.18
C GLY A 112 -4.83 -1.53 -9.46
N HIS A 113 -4.47 -1.93 -8.25
CA HIS A 113 -5.30 -2.82 -7.44
C HIS A 113 -6.52 -2.11 -6.85
N GLY A 114 -6.36 -0.85 -6.44
CA GLY A 114 -7.40 -0.05 -5.79
C GLY A 114 -8.55 0.38 -6.70
N LYS A 115 -8.38 0.32 -8.02
CA LYS A 115 -9.41 0.74 -9.01
C LYS A 115 -10.77 0.10 -8.74
N LYS A 116 -10.82 -1.19 -8.47
CA LYS A 116 -12.06 -1.94 -8.16
C LYS A 116 -12.71 -1.54 -6.83
N PHE A 117 -12.01 -0.77 -6.00
CA PHE A 117 -12.47 -0.28 -4.70
C PHE A 117 -12.69 1.25 -4.68
N ASN A 118 -12.81 1.88 -5.85
CA ASN A 118 -12.96 3.32 -5.98
C ASN A 118 -11.83 4.10 -5.29
N LEU A 119 -10.61 3.59 -5.38
CA LEU A 119 -9.45 4.24 -4.76
C LEU A 119 -9.03 5.46 -5.59
N GLY A 120 -8.84 6.58 -4.91
CA GLY A 120 -8.30 7.81 -5.45
C GLY A 120 -6.98 8.21 -4.77
N LEU A 121 -6.42 9.32 -5.19
CA LEU A 121 -5.19 9.88 -4.64
C LEU A 121 -5.41 11.25 -4.02
N GLU A 122 -4.64 11.57 -2.97
CA GLU A 122 -4.52 12.92 -2.44
C GLU A 122 -3.17 13.51 -2.83
N ALA A 123 -3.18 14.79 -3.25
CA ALA A 123 -2.01 15.62 -3.43
C ALA A 123 -2.07 16.80 -2.45
N GLY A 124 -1.05 16.94 -1.61
CA GLY A 124 -0.94 18.02 -0.62
C GLY A 124 -0.10 19.21 -1.08
N SER A 125 0.44 19.16 -2.30
CA SER A 125 1.26 20.22 -2.89
C SER A 125 1.22 20.19 -4.41
N LYS A 126 1.64 21.28 -5.06
CA LYS A 126 1.71 21.36 -6.53
C LYS A 126 2.62 20.28 -7.14
N PRO A 127 3.85 20.02 -6.64
CA PRO A 127 4.66 18.89 -7.13
C PRO A 127 3.98 17.53 -7.00
N GLU A 128 3.28 17.29 -5.89
CA GLU A 128 2.52 16.05 -5.70
C GLU A 128 1.36 15.97 -6.70
N LEU A 129 0.67 17.07 -6.99
CA LEU A 129 -0.41 17.08 -7.98
C LEU A 129 0.11 16.73 -9.38
N HIS A 130 1.29 17.22 -9.79
CA HIS A 130 1.92 16.81 -11.04
C HIS A 130 2.18 15.30 -11.08
N ALA A 131 2.73 14.74 -9.98
CA ALA A 131 2.98 13.31 -9.89
C ALA A 131 1.67 12.50 -9.96
N VAL A 132 0.63 12.93 -9.24
CA VAL A 132 -0.69 12.29 -9.25
C VAL A 132 -1.31 12.32 -10.64
N ILE A 133 -1.29 13.46 -11.33
CA ILE A 133 -1.82 13.56 -12.71
C ILE A 133 -1.09 12.60 -13.66
N ALA A 134 0.23 12.47 -13.49
CA ALA A 134 1.06 11.62 -14.34
C ALA A 134 0.80 10.12 -14.14
N VAL A 135 0.59 9.67 -12.91
CA VAL A 135 0.39 8.24 -12.59
C VAL A 135 -1.08 7.82 -12.62
N ASN A 136 -2.01 8.73 -12.35
CA ASN A 136 -3.45 8.44 -12.36
C ASN A 136 -3.99 8.47 -13.80
N THR A 137 -4.00 7.32 -14.45
CA THR A 137 -4.52 7.17 -15.83
C THR A 137 -6.04 7.00 -15.89
N ASP A 138 -6.69 6.69 -14.77
CA ASP A 138 -8.14 6.50 -14.67
C ASP A 138 -8.86 7.85 -14.52
N SER A 139 -9.80 8.16 -15.43
CA SER A 139 -10.61 9.38 -15.37
C SER A 139 -11.63 9.36 -14.23
N ASP A 140 -12.07 8.18 -13.80
CA ASP A 140 -13.09 8.02 -12.76
C ASP A 140 -12.52 8.08 -11.34
N SER A 141 -11.22 7.85 -11.20
CA SER A 141 -10.51 7.93 -9.92
C SER A 141 -10.46 9.37 -9.40
N LEU A 142 -10.79 9.55 -8.12
CA LEU A 142 -10.75 10.86 -7.46
C LEU A 142 -9.33 11.35 -7.26
N ILE A 143 -9.12 12.64 -7.46
CA ILE A 143 -7.93 13.37 -7.03
C ILE A 143 -8.37 14.43 -6.02
N ILE A 144 -7.95 14.26 -4.77
CA ILE A 144 -8.24 15.22 -3.70
C ILE A 144 -7.05 16.16 -3.57
N CYS A 145 -7.28 17.43 -3.83
CA CYS A 145 -6.29 18.48 -3.64
C CYS A 145 -6.38 19.01 -2.21
N ASN A 146 -5.35 18.74 -1.41
CA ASN A 146 -5.25 19.18 -0.02
C ASN A 146 -4.07 20.16 0.16
N GLY A 147 -3.86 20.67 1.37
CA GLY A 147 -2.77 21.58 1.69
C GLY A 147 -3.01 23.02 1.24
N TYR A 148 -1.93 23.82 1.20
CA TYR A 148 -1.97 25.23 0.78
C TYR A 148 -2.19 25.36 -0.73
N LYS A 149 -3.16 26.18 -1.11
CA LYS A 149 -3.58 26.36 -2.50
C LYS A 149 -3.23 27.77 -2.97
N ASP A 150 -2.03 27.92 -3.55
CA ASP A 150 -1.68 29.12 -4.28
C ASP A 150 -2.35 29.15 -5.67
N GLU A 151 -2.26 30.28 -6.36
CA GLU A 151 -2.86 30.46 -7.67
C GLU A 151 -2.41 29.39 -8.67
N SER A 152 -1.11 29.08 -8.73
CA SER A 152 -0.58 28.10 -9.67
C SER A 152 -0.98 26.65 -9.33
N TYR A 153 -1.26 26.34 -8.07
CA TYR A 153 -1.81 25.04 -7.67
C TYR A 153 -3.26 24.89 -8.15
N ILE A 154 -4.06 25.96 -7.99
CA ILE A 154 -5.45 26.00 -8.45
C ILE A 154 -5.53 25.93 -9.98
N GLU A 155 -4.69 26.68 -10.69
CA GLU A 155 -4.60 26.61 -12.16
C GLU A 155 -4.30 25.20 -12.65
N LEU A 156 -3.30 24.53 -12.04
CA LEU A 156 -2.96 23.15 -12.37
C LEU A 156 -4.15 22.19 -12.15
N ALA A 157 -4.86 22.34 -11.04
CA ALA A 157 -6.02 21.52 -10.74
C ALA A 157 -7.15 21.73 -11.77
N LEU A 158 -7.42 22.98 -12.15
CA LEU A 158 -8.40 23.32 -13.19
C LEU A 158 -7.99 22.79 -14.58
N LEU A 159 -6.70 22.82 -14.90
CA LEU A 159 -6.18 22.23 -16.13
C LEU A 159 -6.37 20.71 -16.12
N ALA A 160 -6.05 20.04 -15.02
CA ALA A 160 -6.28 18.62 -14.89
C ALA A 160 -7.78 18.25 -15.02
N GLN A 161 -8.68 19.07 -14.48
CA GLN A 161 -10.12 18.90 -14.67
C GLN A 161 -10.52 19.01 -16.15
N LYS A 162 -9.96 19.99 -16.88
CA LYS A 162 -10.20 20.13 -18.33
C LYS A 162 -9.66 18.94 -19.13
N MET A 163 -8.64 18.26 -18.62
CA MET A 163 -8.10 17.02 -19.20
C MET A 163 -8.96 15.78 -18.86
N GLY A 164 -10.11 15.97 -18.19
CA GLY A 164 -11.03 14.89 -17.83
C GLY A 164 -10.72 14.22 -16.48
N LYS A 165 -9.84 14.79 -15.64
CA LYS A 165 -9.58 14.26 -14.30
C LYS A 165 -10.69 14.70 -13.33
N ARG A 166 -11.02 13.80 -12.42
CA ARG A 166 -12.04 14.05 -11.38
C ARG A 166 -11.39 14.68 -10.15
N ILE A 167 -11.35 16.02 -10.14
CA ILE A 167 -10.63 16.84 -9.13
C ILE A 167 -11.60 17.38 -8.08
N PHE A 168 -11.16 17.31 -6.82
CA PHE A 168 -11.76 18.02 -5.69
C PHE A 168 -10.71 18.96 -5.06
N LEU A 169 -11.07 20.26 -4.96
CA LEU A 169 -10.23 21.32 -4.40
C LEU A 169 -10.60 21.61 -2.95
#